data_e0f596175ae2f1dc6aadd95cda3d9085
#
_entry.id   e0f596175ae2f1dc6aadd95cda3d9085
#
_cell.length_a   1.000
_cell.length_b   1.000
_cell.length_c   1.000
_cell.angle_alpha   90.00
_cell.angle_beta   90.00
_cell.angle_gamma   90.00
#
_symmetry.space_group_name_H-M   'P 1'
#
loop_
_entity.id
_entity.type
_entity.pdbx_description
1 polymer ?
#
loop_
_entity_poly.entity_id
_entity_poly.type
_entity_poly.pdbx_seq_one_letter_code
_entity_poly.pdbx_strand_id
1 'polypeptide(L)'
;YGGGNIVNDKGEVTINNPQAIAALKTAASWIGTIAPQGVLNYAEEEARGVFQNGNAAFMRNWPYAWSLGNAKDSKISGKIGVSALPKGGANGRNAATLGGWQLAVSKYSKNPAIAADLVMFMTSAESQKYRAINGSYNPTIPALYKDKDVLAANPFFGSLYDVFTSAVPRPATATGAKYPEVSAAFWNATHDVLSGKATAEDS
;
A
#
# COMPACT_ATOMS: atom_id res chain seq x y z
N TYR A 1 10.29 -12.27 -1.89
CA TYR A 1 11.12 -13.41 -1.47
C TYR A 1 10.50 -14.76 -1.80
N GLY A 2 9.22 -14.85 -2.16
CA GLY A 2 8.55 -16.10 -2.53
C GLY A 2 8.01 -16.91 -1.33
N GLY A 3 7.83 -16.30 -0.18
CA GLY A 3 7.37 -16.96 1.05
C GLY A 3 5.86 -17.29 1.12
N GLY A 4 5.10 -16.98 0.08
CA GLY A 4 3.67 -17.34 0.02
C GLY A 4 2.76 -16.42 0.86
N ASN A 5 1.79 -17.00 1.51
CA ASN A 5 0.73 -16.29 2.24
C ASN A 5 0.98 -16.30 3.76
N ILE A 6 0.33 -15.37 4.47
CA ILE A 6 0.33 -15.35 5.95
C ILE A 6 -0.50 -16.53 6.48
N VAL A 7 -1.68 -16.71 5.88
CA VAL A 7 -2.61 -17.81 6.17
C VAL A 7 -3.05 -18.40 4.83
N ASN A 8 -3.11 -19.70 4.72
CA ASN A 8 -3.60 -20.39 3.52
C ASN A 8 -5.14 -20.47 3.50
N ASP A 9 -5.71 -20.99 2.41
CA ASP A 9 -7.16 -21.13 2.22
C ASP A 9 -7.84 -22.08 3.21
N LYS A 10 -7.05 -22.90 3.93
CA LYS A 10 -7.53 -23.80 4.98
C LYS A 10 -7.53 -23.15 6.37
N GLY A 11 -7.05 -21.90 6.49
CA GLY A 11 -6.90 -21.20 7.75
C GLY A 11 -5.62 -21.56 8.53
N GLU A 12 -4.69 -22.26 7.91
CA GLU A 12 -3.42 -22.62 8.54
C GLU A 12 -2.41 -21.48 8.39
N VAL A 13 -1.67 -21.17 9.46
CA VAL A 13 -0.61 -20.16 9.45
C VAL A 13 0.60 -20.69 8.67
N THR A 14 1.01 -19.97 7.62
CA THR A 14 2.09 -20.38 6.70
C THR A 14 3.23 -19.37 6.60
N ILE A 15 3.14 -18.24 7.34
CA ILE A 15 4.14 -17.18 7.28
C ILE A 15 5.49 -17.59 7.89
N ASN A 16 5.51 -18.55 8.81
CA ASN A 16 6.75 -19.05 9.39
C ASN A 16 7.47 -19.97 8.38
N ASN A 17 8.27 -19.37 7.55
CA ASN A 17 9.05 -20.04 6.53
C ASN A 17 10.37 -19.29 6.25
N PRO A 18 11.42 -19.96 5.72
CA PRO A 18 12.73 -19.36 5.51
C PRO A 18 12.74 -18.09 4.66
N GLN A 19 11.84 -17.99 3.67
CA GLN A 19 11.77 -16.85 2.78
C GLN A 19 11.18 -15.61 3.50
N ALA A 20 10.13 -15.79 4.29
CA ALA A 20 9.55 -14.72 5.10
C ALA A 20 10.54 -14.25 6.18
N ILE A 21 11.19 -15.17 6.86
CA ILE A 21 12.26 -14.86 7.84
C ILE A 21 13.38 -14.06 7.17
N ALA A 22 13.86 -14.49 6.00
CA ALA A 22 14.90 -13.78 5.27
C ALA A 22 14.46 -12.37 4.85
N ALA A 23 13.20 -12.19 4.42
CA ALA A 23 12.65 -10.89 4.07
C ALA A 23 12.61 -9.95 5.30
N LEU A 24 12.15 -10.46 6.43
CA LEU A 24 12.06 -9.67 7.67
C LEU A 24 13.44 -9.29 8.22
N LYS A 25 14.40 -10.23 8.21
CA LYS A 25 15.80 -9.92 8.54
C LYS A 25 16.40 -8.85 7.65
N THR A 26 16.16 -8.93 6.35
CA THR A 26 16.63 -7.92 5.39
C THR A 26 16.04 -6.56 5.75
N ALA A 27 14.73 -6.47 5.99
CA ALA A 27 14.08 -5.21 6.37
C ALA A 27 14.64 -4.67 7.70
N ALA A 28 14.84 -5.52 8.70
CA ALA A 28 15.43 -5.14 9.99
C ALA A 28 16.84 -4.58 9.85
N SER A 29 17.66 -5.15 8.95
CA SER A 29 19.03 -4.69 8.72
C SER A 29 19.13 -3.28 8.12
N TRP A 30 18.05 -2.76 7.57
CA TRP A 30 18.01 -1.41 7.02
C TRP A 30 17.85 -0.33 8.10
N ILE A 31 17.27 -0.68 9.24
CA ILE A 31 17.00 0.28 10.31
C ILE A 31 18.30 0.81 10.91
N GLY A 32 18.46 2.12 10.91
CA GLY A 32 19.69 2.78 11.39
C GLY A 32 20.89 2.69 10.43
N THR A 33 20.71 2.08 9.24
CA THR A 33 21.74 2.02 8.19
C THR A 33 21.30 2.82 6.96
N ILE A 34 20.51 2.24 6.07
CA ILE A 34 19.96 2.92 4.89
C ILE A 34 18.58 3.52 5.15
N ALA A 35 17.88 3.11 6.20
CA ALA A 35 16.63 3.69 6.66
C ALA A 35 16.84 4.36 8.03
N PRO A 36 16.31 5.58 8.28
CA PRO A 36 16.45 6.24 9.56
C PRO A 36 15.68 5.51 10.66
N GLN A 37 16.15 5.59 11.91
CA GLN A 37 15.46 5.02 13.07
C GLN A 37 13.99 5.48 13.19
N GLY A 38 13.71 6.72 12.79
CA GLY A 38 12.36 7.29 12.82
C GLY A 38 11.35 6.51 11.99
N VAL A 39 11.79 5.72 10.99
CA VAL A 39 10.90 4.93 10.13
C VAL A 39 10.03 3.93 10.92
N LEU A 40 10.47 3.52 12.12
CA LEU A 40 9.70 2.66 13.02
C LEU A 40 8.38 3.29 13.50
N ASN A 41 8.26 4.61 13.37
CA ASN A 41 7.08 5.37 13.80
C ASN A 41 6.43 6.16 12.64
N TYR A 42 6.92 6.00 11.40
CA TYR A 42 6.34 6.70 10.25
C TYR A 42 5.11 5.97 9.73
N ALA A 43 4.03 6.72 9.56
CA ALA A 43 2.93 6.39 8.68
C ALA A 43 3.17 7.01 7.28
N GLU A 44 2.16 7.02 6.43
CA GLU A 44 2.27 7.48 5.05
C GLU A 44 2.74 8.93 4.93
N GLU A 45 2.21 9.81 5.80
CA GLU A 45 2.47 11.25 5.72
C GLU A 45 3.86 11.63 6.22
N GLU A 46 4.35 10.98 7.29
CA GLU A 46 5.70 11.21 7.79
C GLU A 46 6.74 10.72 6.76
N ALA A 47 6.54 9.53 6.20
CA ALA A 47 7.41 9.00 5.15
C ALA A 47 7.40 9.91 3.91
N ARG A 48 6.21 10.38 3.49
CA ARG A 48 6.07 11.35 2.39
C ARG A 48 6.80 12.66 2.70
N GLY A 49 6.66 13.17 3.92
CA GLY A 49 7.33 14.41 4.35
C GLY A 49 8.85 14.34 4.24
N VAL A 50 9.45 13.22 4.68
CA VAL A 50 10.90 12.97 4.55
C VAL A 50 11.32 12.97 3.09
N PHE A 51 10.62 12.26 2.23
CA PHE A 51 10.92 12.16 0.81
C PHE A 51 10.71 13.49 0.08
N GLN A 52 9.58 14.15 0.29
CA GLN A 52 9.22 15.43 -0.35
C GLN A 52 10.17 16.57 0.02
N ASN A 53 10.81 16.48 1.19
CA ASN A 53 11.86 17.42 1.59
C ASN A 53 13.23 17.09 1.01
N GLY A 54 13.37 16.01 0.24
CA GLY A 54 14.63 15.60 -0.39
C GLY A 54 15.59 14.86 0.54
N ASN A 55 15.08 14.36 1.68
CA ASN A 55 15.88 13.65 2.69
C ASN A 55 15.88 12.11 2.52
N ALA A 56 15.26 11.61 1.48
CA ALA A 56 15.29 10.19 1.11
C ALA A 56 15.36 10.03 -0.41
N ALA A 57 16.16 9.08 -0.89
CA ALA A 57 16.25 8.74 -2.32
C ALA A 57 15.11 7.83 -2.75
N PHE A 58 14.59 7.00 -1.85
CA PHE A 58 13.52 6.05 -2.10
C PHE A 58 12.45 6.15 -1.03
N MET A 59 11.20 5.93 -1.44
CA MET A 59 10.04 5.89 -0.56
C MET A 59 9.07 4.83 -1.06
N ARG A 60 8.55 4.00 -0.17
CA ARG A 60 7.38 3.17 -0.43
C ARG A 60 6.14 3.91 0.04
N ASN A 61 5.22 4.15 -0.84
CA ASN A 61 3.98 4.86 -0.51
C ASN A 61 2.87 4.50 -1.52
N TRP A 62 1.70 5.08 -1.34
CA TRP A 62 0.58 5.00 -2.26
C TRP A 62 0.74 6.02 -3.39
N PRO A 63 0.11 5.79 -4.56
CA PRO A 63 0.26 6.66 -5.74
C PRO A 63 -0.14 8.12 -5.54
N TYR A 64 -1.03 8.44 -4.59
CA TYR A 64 -1.38 9.85 -4.32
C TYR A 64 -0.17 10.73 -3.96
N ALA A 65 0.89 10.12 -3.44
CA ALA A 65 2.13 10.83 -3.14
C ALA A 65 2.78 11.47 -4.38
N TRP A 66 2.47 10.99 -5.60
CA TRP A 66 2.92 11.59 -6.85
C TRP A 66 2.41 13.03 -7.02
N SER A 67 1.11 13.23 -6.88
CA SER A 67 0.50 14.56 -7.02
C SER A 67 1.08 15.55 -6.01
N LEU A 68 1.16 15.13 -4.74
CA LEU A 68 1.71 15.96 -3.67
C LEU A 68 3.21 16.23 -3.83
N GLY A 69 3.97 15.23 -4.25
CA GLY A 69 5.41 15.36 -4.51
C GLY A 69 5.73 16.26 -5.70
N ASN A 70 4.81 16.41 -6.65
CA ASN A 70 4.94 17.32 -7.80
C ASN A 70 4.24 18.66 -7.61
N ALA A 71 3.70 18.95 -6.43
CA ALA A 71 3.14 20.27 -6.11
C ALA A 71 4.20 21.38 -6.25
N LYS A 72 3.75 22.60 -6.54
CA LYS A 72 4.64 23.74 -6.84
C LYS A 72 5.62 24.08 -5.72
N ASP A 73 5.25 23.80 -4.48
CA ASP A 73 6.03 24.03 -3.27
C ASP A 73 6.91 22.83 -2.87
N SER A 74 6.85 21.74 -3.60
CA SER A 74 7.67 20.56 -3.34
C SER A 74 9.10 20.73 -3.84
N LYS A 75 10.09 20.40 -2.99
CA LYS A 75 11.51 20.47 -3.33
C LYS A 75 11.94 19.46 -4.41
N ILE A 76 11.14 18.44 -4.62
CA ILE A 76 11.39 17.34 -5.56
C ILE A 76 10.44 17.35 -6.77
N SER A 77 9.69 18.44 -6.97
CA SER A 77 8.79 18.57 -8.11
C SER A 77 9.53 18.34 -9.43
N GLY A 78 8.95 17.50 -10.29
CA GLY A 78 9.54 17.10 -11.58
C GLY A 78 10.71 16.11 -11.49
N LYS A 79 11.08 15.65 -10.28
CA LYS A 79 12.23 14.74 -10.06
C LYS A 79 11.82 13.33 -9.57
N ILE A 80 10.53 13.01 -9.57
CA ILE A 80 10.00 11.78 -9.01
C ILE A 80 9.81 10.73 -10.11
N GLY A 81 10.38 9.55 -9.92
CA GLY A 81 10.06 8.34 -10.65
C GLY A 81 9.16 7.42 -9.83
N VAL A 82 8.33 6.63 -10.51
CA VAL A 82 7.47 5.61 -9.87
C VAL A 82 7.74 4.27 -10.53
N SER A 83 7.91 3.23 -9.72
CA SER A 83 8.08 1.87 -10.18
C SER A 83 7.33 0.87 -9.29
N ALA A 84 7.12 -0.35 -9.78
CA ALA A 84 6.70 -1.46 -8.94
C ALA A 84 7.72 -1.73 -7.83
N LEU A 85 7.26 -2.26 -6.69
CA LEU A 85 8.15 -2.71 -5.62
C LEU A 85 9.15 -3.75 -6.15
N PRO A 86 10.42 -3.70 -5.75
CA PRO A 86 11.40 -4.69 -6.19
C PRO A 86 11.06 -6.08 -5.65
N LYS A 87 11.42 -7.11 -6.41
CA LYS A 87 11.39 -8.48 -5.93
C LYS A 87 12.60 -8.77 -5.05
N GLY A 88 12.45 -9.61 -4.04
CA GLY A 88 13.54 -10.08 -3.19
C GLY A 88 13.91 -11.53 -3.50
N GLY A 89 15.22 -11.81 -3.63
CA GLY A 89 15.71 -13.15 -3.91
C GLY A 89 15.39 -13.68 -5.31
N ALA A 90 15.88 -14.87 -5.62
CA ALA A 90 15.73 -15.48 -6.94
C ALA A 90 14.27 -15.82 -7.29
N ASN A 91 13.51 -16.29 -6.30
CA ASN A 91 12.11 -16.72 -6.44
C ASN A 91 11.09 -15.65 -6.06
N GLY A 92 11.54 -14.44 -5.78
CA GLY A 92 10.67 -13.32 -5.42
C GLY A 92 9.88 -12.79 -6.61
N ARG A 93 8.80 -12.06 -6.31
CA ARG A 93 8.00 -11.33 -7.29
C ARG A 93 7.76 -9.90 -6.84
N ASN A 94 7.43 -9.04 -7.79
CA ASN A 94 6.95 -7.70 -7.50
C ASN A 94 5.53 -7.82 -6.93
N ALA A 95 5.39 -7.69 -5.63
CA ALA A 95 4.11 -7.86 -4.95
C ALA A 95 3.76 -6.58 -4.19
N ALA A 96 2.56 -6.08 -4.44
CA ALA A 96 1.94 -5.00 -3.67
C ALA A 96 0.78 -5.56 -2.85
N THR A 97 0.53 -5.00 -1.68
CA THR A 97 -0.64 -5.35 -0.89
C THR A 97 -1.86 -4.61 -1.42
N LEU A 98 -2.93 -5.34 -1.70
CA LEU A 98 -4.21 -4.75 -2.06
C LEU A 98 -4.77 -4.00 -0.84
N GLY A 99 -5.07 -2.74 -1.02
CA GLY A 99 -5.72 -1.88 -0.05
C GLY A 99 -6.55 -0.82 -0.75
N GLY A 100 -7.37 -0.10 0.01
CA GLY A 100 -8.19 0.98 -0.52
C GLY A 100 -9.23 1.45 0.49
N TRP A 101 -9.93 2.50 0.10
CA TRP A 101 -11.01 3.07 0.87
C TRP A 101 -12.35 2.50 0.40
N GLN A 102 -13.22 2.20 1.33
CA GLN A 102 -14.60 1.81 1.08
C GLN A 102 -15.55 2.85 1.69
N LEU A 103 -16.69 3.03 1.05
CA LEU A 103 -17.77 3.83 1.55
C LEU A 103 -18.92 2.92 2.00
N ALA A 104 -19.52 3.24 3.12
CA ALA A 104 -20.67 2.52 3.65
C ALA A 104 -21.73 3.49 4.15
N VAL A 105 -23.00 3.10 4.02
CA VAL A 105 -24.10 3.84 4.63
C VAL A 105 -24.31 3.31 6.05
N SER A 106 -24.27 4.21 7.04
CA SER A 106 -24.57 3.83 8.42
C SER A 106 -26.01 3.33 8.56
N LYS A 107 -26.21 2.21 9.24
CA LYS A 107 -27.57 1.73 9.57
C LYS A 107 -28.38 2.69 10.44
N TYR A 108 -27.72 3.64 11.07
CA TYR A 108 -28.36 4.68 11.91
C TYR A 108 -28.64 5.97 11.11
N SER A 109 -28.36 5.99 9.80
CA SER A 109 -28.65 7.15 8.96
C SER A 109 -30.14 7.44 8.98
N LYS A 110 -30.49 8.72 9.12
CA LYS A 110 -31.89 9.19 8.99
C LYS A 110 -32.34 9.31 7.55
N ASN A 111 -31.39 9.33 6.60
CA ASN A 111 -31.62 9.48 5.16
C ASN A 111 -30.81 8.44 4.38
N PRO A 112 -31.07 7.12 4.54
CA PRO A 112 -30.23 6.09 3.96
C PRO A 112 -30.24 6.08 2.43
N ALA A 113 -31.36 6.44 1.79
CA ALA A 113 -31.45 6.52 0.34
C ALA A 113 -30.54 7.63 -0.22
N ILE A 114 -30.60 8.85 0.35
CA ILE A 114 -29.73 9.95 -0.05
C ILE A 114 -28.25 9.61 0.19
N ALA A 115 -27.95 8.96 1.30
CA ALA A 115 -26.58 8.51 1.60
C ALA A 115 -26.11 7.47 0.58
N ALA A 116 -26.97 6.55 0.14
CA ALA A 116 -26.65 5.59 -0.90
C ALA A 116 -26.40 6.28 -2.26
N ASP A 117 -27.23 7.24 -2.64
CA ASP A 117 -27.04 8.04 -3.86
C ASP A 117 -25.71 8.79 -3.84
N LEU A 118 -25.32 9.35 -2.69
CA LEU A 118 -24.01 9.99 -2.52
C LEU A 118 -22.87 8.98 -2.70
N VAL A 119 -22.98 7.78 -2.13
CA VAL A 119 -21.99 6.71 -2.32
C VAL A 119 -21.87 6.35 -3.80
N MET A 120 -23.01 6.17 -4.49
CA MET A 120 -23.02 5.85 -5.92
C MET A 120 -22.39 6.95 -6.76
N PHE A 121 -22.69 8.22 -6.47
CA PHE A 121 -22.03 9.37 -7.12
C PHE A 121 -20.51 9.36 -6.87
N MET A 122 -20.09 9.24 -5.63
CA MET A 122 -18.66 9.26 -5.27
C MET A 122 -17.87 8.09 -5.85
N THR A 123 -18.51 6.96 -6.12
CA THR A 123 -17.88 5.77 -6.73
C THR A 123 -18.07 5.67 -8.23
N SER A 124 -18.77 6.64 -8.85
CA SER A 124 -19.01 6.70 -10.30
C SER A 124 -17.70 6.84 -11.08
N ALA A 125 -17.73 6.47 -12.36
CA ALA A 125 -16.57 6.61 -13.25
C ALA A 125 -16.09 8.06 -13.37
N GLU A 126 -17.02 9.01 -13.43
CA GLU A 126 -16.72 10.44 -13.48
C GLU A 126 -15.99 10.93 -12.23
N SER A 127 -16.52 10.62 -11.05
CA SER A 127 -15.90 11.00 -9.77
C SER A 127 -14.54 10.35 -9.58
N GLN A 128 -14.36 9.09 -9.99
CA GLN A 128 -13.09 8.39 -9.92
C GLN A 128 -12.06 8.95 -10.92
N LYS A 129 -12.50 9.28 -12.15
CA LYS A 129 -11.64 9.94 -13.14
C LYS A 129 -11.16 11.30 -12.62
N TYR A 130 -12.07 12.10 -12.07
CA TYR A 130 -11.73 13.41 -11.49
C TYR A 130 -10.64 13.27 -10.39
N ARG A 131 -10.82 12.35 -9.45
CA ARG A 131 -9.81 12.11 -8.38
C ARG A 131 -8.50 11.55 -8.90
N ALA A 132 -8.53 10.70 -9.92
CA ALA A 132 -7.32 10.19 -10.54
C ALA A 132 -6.51 11.32 -11.17
N ILE A 133 -7.15 12.22 -11.92
CA ILE A 133 -6.49 13.33 -12.60
C ILE A 133 -5.92 14.34 -11.58
N ASN A 134 -6.72 14.73 -10.59
CA ASN A 134 -6.38 15.85 -9.71
C ASN A 134 -5.59 15.46 -8.45
N GLY A 135 -5.59 14.18 -8.07
CA GLY A 135 -4.94 13.73 -6.84
C GLY A 135 -4.15 12.44 -6.97
N SER A 136 -4.00 11.89 -8.17
CA SER A 136 -3.32 10.60 -8.42
C SER A 136 -3.89 9.45 -7.60
N TYR A 137 -5.18 9.51 -7.26
CA TYR A 137 -5.87 8.42 -6.59
C TYR A 137 -6.19 7.29 -7.56
N ASN A 138 -5.90 6.07 -7.17
CA ASN A 138 -6.13 4.90 -8.00
C ASN A 138 -7.63 4.61 -8.16
N PRO A 139 -8.16 4.61 -9.39
CA PRO A 139 -9.53 4.20 -9.63
C PRO A 139 -9.70 2.69 -9.42
N THR A 140 -10.90 2.26 -9.05
CA THR A 140 -11.28 0.84 -8.98
C THR A 140 -11.84 0.32 -10.31
N ILE A 141 -12.01 1.21 -11.29
CA ILE A 141 -12.54 0.90 -12.62
C ILE A 141 -11.38 0.69 -13.59
N PRO A 142 -11.15 -0.56 -14.08
CA PRO A 142 -9.98 -0.88 -14.91
C PRO A 142 -9.84 -0.01 -16.18
N ALA A 143 -10.96 0.37 -16.80
CA ALA A 143 -10.94 1.20 -18.01
C ALA A 143 -10.28 2.57 -17.78
N LEU A 144 -10.32 3.12 -16.57
CA LEU A 144 -9.71 4.41 -16.26
C LEU A 144 -8.17 4.39 -16.28
N TYR A 145 -7.54 3.22 -16.13
CA TYR A 145 -6.09 3.08 -16.30
C TYR A 145 -5.64 3.17 -17.77
N LYS A 146 -6.60 3.12 -18.71
CA LYS A 146 -6.37 3.28 -20.14
C LYS A 146 -6.96 4.59 -20.67
N ASP A 147 -7.59 5.38 -19.81
CA ASP A 147 -8.16 6.69 -20.17
C ASP A 147 -7.03 7.68 -20.48
N LYS A 148 -7.11 8.34 -21.64
CA LYS A 148 -6.06 9.24 -22.13
C LYS A 148 -5.81 10.45 -21.23
N ASP A 149 -6.85 10.98 -20.59
CA ASP A 149 -6.74 12.17 -19.75
C ASP A 149 -6.11 11.77 -18.38
N VAL A 150 -6.49 10.60 -17.86
CA VAL A 150 -5.87 10.02 -16.65
C VAL A 150 -4.39 9.73 -16.89
N LEU A 151 -4.03 9.14 -18.03
CA LEU A 151 -2.64 8.85 -18.38
C LEU A 151 -1.83 10.12 -18.68
N ALA A 152 -2.45 11.16 -19.23
CA ALA A 152 -1.78 12.44 -19.42
C ALA A 152 -1.42 13.11 -18.08
N ALA A 153 -2.31 13.02 -17.08
CA ALA A 153 -2.06 13.53 -15.73
C ALA A 153 -1.11 12.64 -14.91
N ASN A 154 -1.16 11.32 -15.12
CA ASN A 154 -0.41 10.32 -14.37
C ASN A 154 0.19 9.27 -15.31
N PRO A 155 1.30 9.57 -16.00
CA PRO A 155 1.89 8.68 -17.01
C PRO A 155 2.23 7.29 -16.47
N PHE A 156 2.55 7.17 -15.17
CA PHE A 156 2.88 5.91 -14.52
C PHE A 156 1.70 4.98 -14.27
N PHE A 157 0.44 5.45 -14.36
CA PHE A 157 -0.74 4.60 -14.13
C PHE A 157 -0.84 3.44 -15.11
N GLY A 158 -0.42 3.64 -16.35
CA GLY A 158 -0.37 2.57 -17.35
C GLY A 158 0.51 1.38 -16.92
N SER A 159 1.68 1.67 -16.35
CA SER A 159 2.60 0.64 -15.84
C SER A 159 2.15 0.03 -14.50
N LEU A 160 1.31 0.72 -13.74
CA LEU A 160 0.78 0.20 -12.48
C LEU A 160 -0.45 -0.71 -12.66
N TYR A 161 -1.05 -0.78 -13.83
CA TYR A 161 -2.21 -1.63 -14.05
C TYR A 161 -1.96 -3.08 -13.62
N ASP A 162 -0.84 -3.66 -14.07
CA ASP A 162 -0.47 -5.03 -13.69
C ASP A 162 -0.15 -5.17 -12.20
N VAL A 163 0.43 -4.15 -11.58
CA VAL A 163 0.70 -4.13 -10.13
C VAL A 163 -0.61 -4.23 -9.34
N PHE A 164 -1.66 -3.50 -9.76
CA PHE A 164 -2.94 -3.52 -9.05
C PHE A 164 -3.74 -4.78 -9.31
N THR A 165 -3.75 -5.27 -10.53
CA THR A 165 -4.47 -6.50 -10.90
C THR A 165 -3.84 -7.76 -10.32
N SER A 166 -2.55 -7.72 -10.00
CA SER A 166 -1.79 -8.79 -9.34
C SER A 166 -1.53 -8.55 -7.85
N ALA A 167 -2.13 -7.50 -7.27
CA ALA A 167 -1.94 -7.16 -5.86
C ALA A 167 -2.44 -8.27 -4.92
N VAL A 168 -1.72 -8.48 -3.83
CA VAL A 168 -1.99 -9.55 -2.86
C VAL A 168 -3.02 -9.07 -1.84
N PRO A 169 -4.20 -9.70 -1.76
CA PRO A 169 -5.18 -9.37 -0.73
C PRO A 169 -4.67 -9.80 0.65
N ARG A 170 -5.06 -9.04 1.67
CA ARG A 170 -4.86 -9.45 3.06
C ARG A 170 -5.74 -10.68 3.36
N PRO A 171 -5.37 -11.54 4.34
CA PRO A 171 -6.07 -12.80 4.59
C PRO A 171 -7.44 -12.64 5.28
N ALA A 172 -8.17 -11.56 4.99
CA ALA A 172 -9.45 -11.26 5.63
C ALA A 172 -10.52 -12.32 5.34
N THR A 173 -10.53 -12.86 4.13
CA THR A 173 -11.50 -13.92 3.76
C THR A 173 -11.22 -15.23 4.51
N ALA A 174 -9.95 -15.63 4.60
CA ALA A 174 -9.58 -16.88 5.28
C ALA A 174 -9.74 -16.80 6.81
N THR A 175 -9.59 -15.61 7.39
CA THR A 175 -9.64 -15.40 8.85
C THR A 175 -10.99 -14.88 9.34
N GLY A 176 -11.84 -14.36 8.45
CA GLY A 176 -13.19 -13.90 8.77
C GLY A 176 -13.21 -12.86 9.89
N ALA A 177 -14.06 -13.07 10.89
CA ALA A 177 -14.24 -12.18 12.03
C ALA A 177 -12.97 -12.02 12.90
N LYS A 178 -12.01 -12.94 12.80
CA LYS A 178 -10.74 -12.88 13.53
C LYS A 178 -9.65 -12.09 12.81
N TYR A 179 -9.94 -11.53 11.63
CA TYR A 179 -8.96 -10.76 10.89
C TYR A 179 -8.28 -9.64 11.69
N PRO A 180 -8.99 -8.84 12.52
CA PRO A 180 -8.34 -7.80 13.32
C PRO A 180 -7.28 -8.34 14.29
N GLU A 181 -7.54 -9.51 14.91
CA GLU A 181 -6.59 -10.17 15.82
C GLU A 181 -5.36 -10.68 15.06
N VAL A 182 -5.56 -11.33 13.91
CA VAL A 182 -4.47 -11.81 13.04
C VAL A 182 -3.63 -10.64 12.53
N SER A 183 -4.27 -9.56 12.10
CA SER A 183 -3.58 -8.35 11.66
C SER A 183 -2.74 -7.74 12.77
N ALA A 184 -3.30 -7.63 13.99
CA ALA A 184 -2.59 -7.09 15.15
C ALA A 184 -1.38 -7.96 15.54
N ALA A 185 -1.55 -9.27 15.58
CA ALA A 185 -0.45 -10.20 15.87
C ALA A 185 0.68 -10.03 14.83
N PHE A 186 0.34 -10.00 13.55
CA PHE A 186 1.30 -9.88 12.45
C PHE A 186 2.10 -8.56 12.50
N TRP A 187 1.43 -7.41 12.64
CA TRP A 187 2.15 -6.14 12.62
C TRP A 187 2.94 -5.90 13.92
N ASN A 188 2.46 -6.37 15.09
CA ASN A 188 3.23 -6.32 16.33
C ASN A 188 4.52 -7.13 16.24
N ALA A 189 4.42 -8.41 15.83
CA ALA A 189 5.58 -9.27 15.64
C ALA A 189 6.59 -8.65 14.65
N THR A 190 6.12 -8.15 13.51
CA THR A 190 6.95 -7.45 12.54
C THR A 190 7.66 -6.24 13.17
N HIS A 191 6.93 -5.41 13.91
CA HIS A 191 7.50 -4.22 14.55
C HIS A 191 8.53 -4.59 15.63
N ASP A 192 8.30 -5.65 16.40
CA ASP A 192 9.24 -6.08 17.42
C ASP A 192 10.57 -6.54 16.82
N VAL A 193 10.53 -7.21 15.65
CA VAL A 193 11.77 -7.54 14.92
C VAL A 193 12.44 -6.29 14.37
N LEU A 194 11.70 -5.40 13.71
CA LEU A 194 12.26 -4.16 13.15
C LEU A 194 12.87 -3.25 14.21
N SER A 195 12.32 -3.26 15.43
CA SER A 195 12.83 -2.48 16.57
C SER A 195 13.94 -3.18 17.36
N GLY A 196 14.30 -4.42 17.00
CA GLY A 196 15.32 -5.22 17.66
C GLY A 196 14.90 -5.85 19.00
N LYS A 197 13.59 -5.92 19.29
CA LYS A 197 13.05 -6.55 20.51
C LYS A 197 12.94 -8.07 20.38
N ALA A 198 12.79 -8.58 19.16
CA ALA A 198 12.71 -10.02 18.86
C ALA A 198 13.55 -10.38 17.65
N THR A 199 13.87 -11.66 17.50
CA THR A 199 14.46 -12.17 16.24
C THR A 199 13.35 -12.51 15.24
N ALA A 200 13.69 -12.59 13.96
CA ALA A 200 12.74 -12.94 12.93
C ALA A 200 12.31 -14.43 13.00
N GLU A 201 13.06 -15.25 13.70
CA GLU A 201 12.76 -16.67 13.94
C GLU A 201 11.79 -16.87 15.10
N ASP A 202 11.80 -15.98 16.09
CA ASP A 202 11.03 -16.13 17.35
C ASP A 202 9.73 -15.32 17.33
N SER A 203 9.46 -14.54 16.27
CA SER A 203 8.33 -13.62 16.19
C SER A 203 7.09 -14.19 15.47
#